data_e8116186f9cefc33d729429cd2ceb9ab
#
_entry.id   e8116186f9cefc33d729429cd2ceb9ab
#
_cell.length_a   1.000
_cell.length_b   1.000
_cell.length_c   1.000
_cell.angle_alpha   90.00
_cell.angle_beta   90.00
_cell.angle_gamma   90.00
#
_symmetry.space_group_name_H-M   'P 1'
#
loop_
_entity.id
_entity.type
_entity.pdbx_description
1 polymer ?
#
loop_
_entity_poly.entity_id
_entity_poly.type
_entity_poly.pdbx_seq_one_letter_code
_entity_poly.pdbx_strand_id
1 'polypeptide(L)'
;SEESETTPSTPKQLVLAKYLKEELEALGLQEVLLDENGYLYATLPANTDKKVPTIGFIAHMDTSPDMSGENVRPRIVKQYDGGDIVLCEADKIILSPKQFPELLDHVGEDLIVTDGHTLLGADDKAGIAEIVSAIVYLMEHPEIKHGNGTLCFI
;
A
#
# COMPACT_ATOMS: atom_id res chain seq x y z
N SER A 1 -1.40 13.95 -1.46
CA SER A 1 -0.45 14.99 -1.90
C SER A 1 -1.14 16.36 -1.98
N GLU A 2 -0.36 17.44 -1.91
CA GLU A 2 -0.88 18.79 -2.08
C GLU A 2 -1.24 19.05 -3.56
N GLU A 3 -2.06 20.08 -3.84
CA GLU A 3 -2.26 20.56 -5.19
C GLU A 3 -0.90 20.96 -5.78
N SER A 4 -0.48 20.27 -6.82
CA SER A 4 0.81 20.46 -7.48
C SER A 4 0.63 20.50 -8.98
N GLU A 5 1.38 21.39 -9.65
CA GLU A 5 1.45 21.44 -11.11
C GLU A 5 2.48 20.46 -11.68
N THR A 6 3.17 19.71 -10.81
CA THR A 6 4.22 18.76 -11.21
C THR A 6 3.89 17.33 -10.79
N THR A 7 4.43 16.37 -11.53
CA THR A 7 4.38 14.94 -11.21
C THR A 7 5.83 14.44 -11.08
N PRO A 8 6.22 13.81 -9.95
CA PRO A 8 5.39 13.59 -8.76
C PRO A 8 5.11 14.90 -8.00
N SER A 9 4.00 14.93 -7.28
CA SER A 9 3.57 16.10 -6.50
C SER A 9 4.54 16.45 -5.36
N THR A 10 5.31 15.48 -4.86
CA THR A 10 6.38 15.70 -3.87
C THR A 10 7.61 14.84 -4.19
N PRO A 11 8.84 15.37 -3.97
CA PRO A 11 10.08 14.59 -4.18
C PRO A 11 10.21 13.36 -3.26
N LYS A 12 9.49 13.33 -2.13
CA LYS A 12 9.50 12.20 -1.18
C LYS A 12 9.00 10.90 -1.81
N GLN A 13 8.07 10.99 -2.77
CA GLN A 13 7.56 9.82 -3.51
C GLN A 13 8.68 9.10 -4.26
N LEU A 14 9.65 9.85 -4.83
CA LEU A 14 10.80 9.26 -5.53
C LEU A 14 11.71 8.43 -4.60
N VAL A 15 11.71 8.71 -3.30
CA VAL A 15 12.48 7.89 -2.34
C VAL A 15 11.87 6.49 -2.24
N LEU A 16 10.55 6.40 -2.08
CA LEU A 16 9.85 5.12 -2.05
C LEU A 16 9.93 4.41 -3.40
N ALA A 17 9.74 5.15 -4.51
CA ALA A 17 9.83 4.58 -5.85
C ALA A 17 11.19 3.95 -6.15
N LYS A 18 12.29 4.59 -5.73
CA LYS A 18 13.65 4.03 -5.88
C LYS A 18 13.86 2.79 -5.02
N TYR A 19 13.38 2.81 -3.78
CA TYR A 19 13.44 1.64 -2.90
C TYR A 19 12.69 0.45 -3.50
N LEU A 20 11.45 0.67 -3.95
CA LEU A 20 10.64 -0.36 -4.61
C LEU A 20 11.30 -0.86 -5.90
N LYS A 21 11.90 0.04 -6.70
CA LYS A 21 12.63 -0.34 -7.90
C LYS A 21 13.74 -1.35 -7.59
N GLU A 22 14.57 -1.04 -6.60
CA GLU A 22 15.66 -1.92 -6.16
C GLU A 22 15.13 -3.28 -5.68
N GLU A 23 14.01 -3.28 -4.94
CA GLU A 23 13.36 -4.49 -4.45
C GLU A 23 12.81 -5.35 -5.61
N LEU A 24 12.10 -4.75 -6.57
CA LEU A 24 11.56 -5.46 -7.72
C LEU A 24 12.66 -6.03 -8.64
N GLU A 25 13.77 -5.28 -8.82
CA GLU A 25 14.95 -5.77 -9.54
C GLU A 25 15.60 -6.94 -8.81
N ALA A 26 15.73 -6.87 -7.48
CA ALA A 26 16.28 -7.95 -6.66
C ALA A 26 15.40 -9.21 -6.67
N LEU A 27 14.10 -9.06 -6.76
CA LEU A 27 13.15 -10.16 -6.95
C LEU A 27 13.27 -10.80 -8.36
N GLY A 28 13.91 -10.13 -9.32
CA GLY A 28 14.09 -10.63 -10.68
C GLY A 28 12.92 -10.36 -11.63
N LEU A 29 12.07 -9.37 -11.32
CA LEU A 29 11.06 -8.89 -12.26
C LEU A 29 11.72 -8.28 -13.49
N GLN A 30 11.02 -8.33 -14.62
CA GLN A 30 11.50 -7.80 -15.90
C GLN A 30 10.98 -6.38 -16.13
N GLU A 31 11.64 -5.64 -17.02
CA GLU A 31 11.22 -4.31 -17.48
C GLU A 31 10.97 -3.34 -16.32
N VAL A 32 11.79 -3.40 -15.26
CA VAL A 32 11.66 -2.52 -14.11
C VAL A 32 12.10 -1.11 -14.50
N LEU A 33 11.15 -0.21 -14.66
CA LEU A 33 11.35 1.14 -15.14
C LEU A 33 10.72 2.16 -14.18
N LEU A 34 11.54 3.07 -13.67
CA LEU A 34 11.07 4.29 -13.02
C LEU A 34 11.17 5.44 -14.02
N ASP A 35 10.04 6.02 -14.40
CA ASP A 35 10.00 7.08 -15.40
C ASP A 35 10.24 8.48 -14.79
N GLU A 36 10.25 9.50 -15.64
CA GLU A 36 10.47 10.90 -15.25
C GLU A 36 9.32 11.51 -14.43
N ASN A 37 8.14 10.91 -14.49
CA ASN A 37 6.97 11.31 -13.72
C ASN A 37 6.91 10.62 -12.34
N GLY A 38 7.86 9.72 -12.06
CA GLY A 38 7.89 8.97 -10.81
C GLY A 38 7.07 7.69 -10.82
N TYR A 39 6.54 7.28 -11.97
CA TYR A 39 5.80 6.02 -12.10
C TYR A 39 6.76 4.86 -12.23
N LEU A 40 6.55 3.85 -11.42
CA LEU A 40 7.36 2.64 -11.40
C LEU A 40 6.60 1.48 -12.02
N TYR A 41 7.15 0.94 -13.09
CA TYR A 41 6.62 -0.21 -13.81
C TYR A 41 7.48 -1.43 -13.60
N ALA A 42 6.86 -2.62 -13.61
CA ALA A 42 7.57 -3.89 -13.65
C ALA A 42 6.69 -4.98 -14.27
N THR A 43 7.32 -6.03 -14.77
CA THR A 43 6.63 -7.18 -15.37
C THR A 43 7.02 -8.47 -14.67
N LEU A 44 6.03 -9.20 -14.16
CA LEU A 44 6.15 -10.60 -13.80
C LEU A 44 5.90 -11.43 -15.06
N PRO A 45 6.90 -12.13 -15.62
CA PRO A 45 6.71 -12.94 -16.83
C PRO A 45 5.79 -14.13 -16.58
N ALA A 46 5.01 -14.49 -17.59
CA ALA A 46 4.18 -15.69 -17.54
C ALA A 46 5.01 -16.97 -17.27
N ASN A 47 4.44 -17.88 -16.50
CA ASN A 47 5.01 -19.21 -16.28
C ASN A 47 4.19 -20.34 -16.97
N THR A 48 3.41 -19.98 -18.00
CA THR A 48 2.57 -20.88 -18.79
C THR A 48 2.63 -20.53 -20.27
N ASP A 49 2.52 -21.52 -21.14
CA ASP A 49 2.40 -21.36 -22.60
C ASP A 49 0.96 -21.08 -23.05
N LYS A 50 0.00 -21.07 -22.11
CA LYS A 50 -1.40 -20.78 -22.43
C LYS A 50 -1.55 -19.30 -22.79
N LYS A 51 -2.31 -19.00 -23.83
CA LYS A 51 -2.71 -17.63 -24.17
C LYS A 51 -3.78 -17.17 -23.16
N VAL A 52 -3.33 -16.42 -22.18
CA VAL A 52 -4.20 -15.78 -21.19
C VAL A 52 -3.94 -14.27 -21.20
N PRO A 53 -4.91 -13.45 -20.79
CA PRO A 53 -4.72 -12.01 -20.74
C PRO A 53 -3.64 -11.61 -19.73
N THR A 54 -2.95 -10.51 -20.01
CA THR A 54 -2.10 -9.83 -19.02
C THR A 54 -2.98 -9.16 -17.97
N ILE A 55 -2.61 -9.28 -16.70
CA ILE A 55 -3.29 -8.62 -15.59
C ILE A 55 -2.43 -7.46 -15.14
N GLY A 56 -3.04 -6.26 -15.01
CA GLY A 56 -2.40 -5.08 -14.43
C GLY A 56 -2.76 -4.92 -12.96
N PHE A 57 -1.77 -4.62 -12.14
CA PHE A 57 -1.91 -4.24 -10.73
C PHE A 57 -1.44 -2.80 -10.56
N ILE A 58 -2.25 -1.98 -9.90
CA ILE A 58 -1.93 -0.56 -9.71
C ILE A 58 -2.14 -0.22 -8.24
N ALA A 59 -1.17 0.52 -7.68
CA ALA A 59 -1.27 1.11 -6.34
C ALA A 59 -0.54 2.46 -6.34
N HIS A 60 -0.96 3.39 -5.48
CA HIS A 60 -0.32 4.69 -5.41
C HIS A 60 0.62 4.86 -4.21
N MET A 61 1.66 5.67 -4.39
CA MET A 61 2.72 5.89 -3.39
C MET A 61 2.49 7.12 -2.52
N ASP A 62 1.71 8.07 -2.99
CA ASP A 62 1.40 9.29 -2.26
C ASP A 62 0.36 9.05 -1.15
N THR A 63 0.15 10.05 -0.32
CA THR A 63 -0.87 10.05 0.74
C THR A 63 -1.64 11.37 0.73
N SER A 64 -2.84 11.38 1.33
CA SER A 64 -3.63 12.59 1.51
C SER A 64 -2.82 13.69 2.21
N PRO A 65 -2.98 14.96 1.82
CA PRO A 65 -2.39 16.10 2.51
C PRO A 65 -3.15 16.51 3.78
N ASP A 66 -4.27 15.87 4.11
CA ASP A 66 -5.16 16.27 5.20
C ASP A 66 -4.48 16.23 6.57
N MET A 67 -3.52 15.31 6.74
CA MET A 67 -2.71 15.20 7.95
C MET A 67 -1.28 14.79 7.63
N SER A 68 -0.36 15.02 8.58
CA SER A 68 1.03 14.60 8.45
C SER A 68 1.16 13.08 8.34
N GLY A 69 2.01 12.61 7.44
CA GLY A 69 2.48 11.23 7.36
C GLY A 69 3.86 11.02 7.98
N GLU A 70 4.36 11.97 8.81
CA GLU A 70 5.67 11.88 9.45
C GLU A 70 5.57 11.26 10.85
N ASN A 71 6.55 10.40 11.19
CA ASN A 71 6.65 9.77 12.51
C ASN A 71 5.39 8.98 12.89
N VAL A 72 4.80 8.29 11.94
CA VAL A 72 3.62 7.44 12.16
C VAL A 72 3.92 6.40 13.25
N ARG A 73 3.01 6.29 14.22
CA ARG A 73 3.11 5.34 15.35
C ARG A 73 1.98 4.33 15.30
N PRO A 74 2.10 3.31 14.46
CA PRO A 74 1.05 2.30 14.32
C PRO A 74 1.02 1.40 15.55
N ARG A 75 -0.19 0.97 15.96
CA ARG A 75 -0.41 -0.06 16.96
C ARG A 75 -1.55 -0.98 16.56
N ILE A 76 -1.54 -2.19 17.08
CA ILE A 76 -2.58 -3.18 16.82
C ILE A 76 -3.59 -3.16 17.96
N VAL A 77 -4.87 -3.00 17.63
CA VAL A 77 -6.02 -3.27 18.49
C VAL A 77 -6.47 -4.68 18.18
N LYS A 78 -6.27 -5.59 19.14
CA LYS A 78 -6.61 -6.99 18.96
C LYS A 78 -8.10 -7.23 19.17
N GLN A 79 -8.69 -8.06 18.30
CA GLN A 79 -10.07 -8.54 18.40
C GLN A 79 -11.04 -7.41 18.79
N TYR A 80 -11.13 -6.42 17.90
CA TYR A 80 -11.95 -5.22 18.14
C TYR A 80 -13.35 -5.58 18.64
N ASP A 81 -13.76 -4.99 19.73
CA ASP A 81 -15.00 -5.32 20.46
C ASP A 81 -16.25 -4.51 20.01
N GLY A 82 -16.08 -3.59 19.05
CA GLY A 82 -17.15 -2.70 18.58
C GLY A 82 -17.30 -1.42 19.40
N GLY A 83 -16.44 -1.17 20.39
CA GLY A 83 -16.45 0.02 21.23
C GLY A 83 -15.59 1.17 20.68
N ASP A 84 -15.51 2.24 21.48
CA ASP A 84 -14.63 3.37 21.18
C ASP A 84 -13.15 2.96 21.33
N ILE A 85 -12.31 3.31 20.36
CA ILE A 85 -10.86 3.11 20.41
C ILE A 85 -10.20 4.42 20.82
N VAL A 86 -9.60 4.49 22.00
CA VAL A 86 -8.80 5.64 22.42
C VAL A 86 -7.47 5.63 21.67
N LEU A 87 -7.27 6.62 20.79
CA LEU A 87 -6.03 6.79 20.04
C LEU A 87 -4.96 7.53 20.86
N CYS A 88 -5.35 8.64 21.52
CA CYS A 88 -4.51 9.41 22.42
C CYS A 88 -5.32 9.85 23.64
N GLU A 89 -4.93 9.40 24.86
CA GLU A 89 -5.59 9.80 26.09
C GLU A 89 -5.34 11.27 26.44
N ALA A 90 -4.10 11.75 26.24
CA ALA A 90 -3.70 13.10 26.60
C ALA A 90 -4.51 14.17 25.83
N ASP A 91 -4.76 13.92 24.55
CA ASP A 91 -5.47 14.83 23.65
C ASP A 91 -6.93 14.45 23.44
N LYS A 92 -7.38 13.37 24.11
CA LYS A 92 -8.75 12.84 24.04
C LYS A 92 -9.18 12.49 22.60
N ILE A 93 -8.24 11.97 21.81
CA ILE A 93 -8.54 11.55 20.45
C ILE A 93 -9.12 10.13 20.50
N ILE A 94 -10.32 9.98 19.98
CA ILE A 94 -11.09 8.74 20.02
C ILE A 94 -11.59 8.43 18.60
N LEU A 95 -11.37 7.20 18.16
CA LEU A 95 -12.00 6.62 16.98
C LEU A 95 -13.26 5.87 17.43
N SER A 96 -14.43 6.41 17.08
CA SER A 96 -15.70 5.92 17.59
C SER A 96 -16.61 5.40 16.47
N PRO A 97 -17.26 4.24 16.64
CA PRO A 97 -18.26 3.75 15.69
C PRO A 97 -19.51 4.62 15.60
N LYS A 98 -19.72 5.54 16.55
CA LYS A 98 -20.78 6.55 16.45
C LYS A 98 -20.49 7.58 15.34
N GLN A 99 -19.21 7.86 15.08
CA GLN A 99 -18.75 8.76 14.03
C GLN A 99 -18.41 8.00 12.74
N PHE A 100 -17.89 6.78 12.88
CA PHE A 100 -17.47 5.91 11.79
C PHE A 100 -18.15 4.54 11.94
N PRO A 101 -19.42 4.41 11.49
CA PRO A 101 -20.21 3.18 11.67
C PRO A 101 -19.59 1.93 11.02
N GLU A 102 -18.77 2.12 9.99
CA GLU A 102 -18.08 1.05 9.26
C GLU A 102 -17.13 0.23 10.16
N LEU A 103 -16.70 0.79 11.29
CA LEU A 103 -15.91 0.07 12.30
C LEU A 103 -16.65 -1.16 12.82
N LEU A 104 -17.97 -1.13 12.85
CA LEU A 104 -18.77 -2.26 13.35
C LEU A 104 -18.70 -3.48 12.44
N ASP A 105 -18.35 -3.32 11.18
CA ASP A 105 -18.16 -4.43 10.23
C ASP A 105 -16.91 -5.25 10.56
N HIS A 106 -16.01 -4.69 11.39
CA HIS A 106 -14.72 -5.27 11.75
C HIS A 106 -14.68 -5.81 13.20
N VAL A 107 -15.83 -6.02 13.82
CA VAL A 107 -15.90 -6.59 15.17
C VAL A 107 -15.31 -8.00 15.18
N GLY A 108 -14.37 -8.26 16.09
CA GLY A 108 -13.63 -9.51 16.19
C GLY A 108 -12.36 -9.57 15.36
N GLU A 109 -12.09 -8.56 14.54
CA GLU A 109 -10.85 -8.45 13.75
C GLU A 109 -9.74 -7.69 14.50
N ASP A 110 -8.50 -7.88 14.07
CA ASP A 110 -7.38 -7.08 14.52
C ASP A 110 -7.29 -5.81 13.67
N LEU A 111 -7.29 -4.64 14.30
CA LEU A 111 -7.20 -3.35 13.61
C LEU A 111 -5.82 -2.72 13.80
N ILE A 112 -5.29 -2.08 12.75
CA ILE A 112 -4.09 -1.25 12.86
C ILE A 112 -4.54 0.21 12.88
N VAL A 113 -4.14 0.94 13.93
CA VAL A 113 -4.47 2.35 14.13
C VAL A 113 -3.22 3.15 14.46
N THR A 114 -3.29 4.49 14.32
CA THR A 114 -2.23 5.42 14.77
C THR A 114 -2.56 5.99 16.15
N ASP A 115 -1.76 6.96 16.59
CA ASP A 115 -2.02 7.76 17.78
C ASP A 115 -3.01 8.93 17.54
N GLY A 116 -3.56 9.05 16.32
CA GLY A 116 -4.51 10.08 15.95
C GLY A 116 -3.90 11.42 15.56
N HIS A 117 -2.57 11.57 15.59
CA HIS A 117 -1.86 12.79 15.18
C HIS A 117 -1.32 12.71 13.75
N THR A 118 -1.34 11.54 13.15
CA THR A 118 -0.86 11.30 11.79
C THR A 118 -1.84 10.48 10.99
N LEU A 119 -1.70 10.51 9.66
CA LEU A 119 -2.24 9.45 8.82
C LEU A 119 -1.64 8.12 9.23
N LEU A 120 -2.37 7.01 8.99
CA LEU A 120 -1.78 5.68 9.00
C LEU A 120 -0.91 5.46 7.75
N GLY A 121 -1.34 5.99 6.61
CA GLY A 121 -0.66 5.84 5.32
C GLY A 121 -0.89 4.46 4.67
N ALA A 122 -1.91 3.72 5.13
CA ALA A 122 -2.24 2.42 4.55
C ALA A 122 -2.80 2.55 3.13
N ASP A 123 -3.51 3.62 2.83
CA ASP A 123 -3.97 3.96 1.50
C ASP A 123 -2.89 4.80 0.77
N ASP A 124 -2.19 4.26 -0.23
CA ASP A 124 -2.36 2.89 -0.72
C ASP A 124 -1.07 2.03 -0.59
N LYS A 125 -0.26 2.29 0.44
CA LYS A 125 0.94 1.48 0.71
C LYS A 125 0.61 0.04 1.11
N ALA A 126 -0.60 -0.21 1.61
CA ALA A 126 -1.09 -1.57 1.83
C ALA A 126 -1.24 -2.30 0.49
N GLY A 127 -1.85 -1.67 -0.52
CA GLY A 127 -1.95 -2.23 -1.86
C GLY A 127 -0.58 -2.51 -2.49
N ILE A 128 0.40 -1.63 -2.31
CA ILE A 128 1.79 -1.90 -2.73
C ILE A 128 2.32 -3.17 -2.06
N ALA A 129 2.17 -3.28 -0.74
CA ALA A 129 2.66 -4.43 0.02
C ALA A 129 1.95 -5.73 -0.37
N GLU A 130 0.64 -5.68 -0.60
CA GLU A 130 -0.17 -6.82 -1.06
C GLU A 130 0.27 -7.30 -2.44
N ILE A 131 0.46 -6.37 -3.39
CA ILE A 131 0.91 -6.69 -4.75
C ILE A 131 2.29 -7.35 -4.71
N VAL A 132 3.27 -6.74 -4.02
CA VAL A 132 4.63 -7.29 -3.93
C VAL A 132 4.61 -8.65 -3.23
N SER A 133 3.86 -8.80 -2.13
CA SER A 133 3.74 -10.09 -1.44
C SER A 133 3.11 -11.17 -2.30
N ALA A 134 2.09 -10.83 -3.09
CA ALA A 134 1.47 -11.76 -4.04
C ALA A 134 2.46 -12.20 -5.13
N ILE A 135 3.27 -11.27 -5.64
CA ILE A 135 4.32 -11.59 -6.63
C ILE A 135 5.36 -12.54 -6.04
N VAL A 136 5.87 -12.25 -4.84
CA VAL A 136 6.82 -13.13 -4.13
C VAL A 136 6.22 -14.52 -3.97
N TYR A 137 4.98 -14.60 -3.52
CA TYR A 137 4.29 -15.88 -3.36
C TYR A 137 4.18 -16.67 -4.67
N LEU A 138 3.81 -16.02 -5.78
CA LEU A 138 3.74 -16.66 -7.10
C LEU A 138 5.09 -17.15 -7.58
N MET A 139 6.17 -16.42 -7.28
CA MET A 139 7.53 -16.80 -7.65
C MET A 139 8.03 -18.00 -6.83
N GLU A 140 7.65 -18.09 -5.56
CA GLU A 140 7.97 -19.21 -4.67
C GLU A 140 7.12 -20.45 -4.96
N HIS A 141 5.98 -20.29 -5.67
CA HIS A 141 5.03 -21.34 -6.01
C HIS A 141 4.86 -21.53 -7.53
N PRO A 142 5.89 -22.01 -8.24
CA PRO A 142 5.87 -22.14 -9.70
C PRO A 142 4.82 -23.14 -10.22
N GLU A 143 4.22 -23.96 -9.36
CA GLU A 143 3.05 -24.80 -9.66
C GLU A 143 1.80 -23.98 -9.96
N ILE A 144 1.68 -22.77 -9.40
CA ILE A 144 0.59 -21.83 -9.68
C ILE A 144 0.86 -21.20 -11.05
N LYS A 145 0.06 -21.58 -12.06
CA LYS A 145 0.24 -21.10 -13.43
C LYS A 145 -0.47 -19.77 -13.65
N HIS A 146 0.29 -18.79 -14.14
CA HIS A 146 -0.20 -17.43 -14.40
C HIS A 146 0.31 -16.89 -15.75
N GLY A 147 -0.42 -15.93 -16.31
CA GLY A 147 0.01 -15.12 -17.44
C GLY A 147 0.98 -14.01 -16.99
N ASN A 148 1.27 -13.08 -17.90
CA ASN A 148 2.03 -11.88 -17.52
C ASN A 148 1.25 -11.06 -16.49
N GLY A 149 1.96 -10.59 -15.47
CA GLY A 149 1.51 -9.56 -14.55
C GLY A 149 2.29 -8.26 -14.79
N THR A 150 1.59 -7.15 -14.96
CA THR A 150 2.20 -5.83 -15.05
C THR A 150 1.87 -5.04 -13.79
N LEU A 151 2.89 -4.49 -13.14
CA LEU A 151 2.76 -3.64 -11.97
C LEU A 151 2.95 -2.18 -12.40
N CYS A 152 2.17 -1.29 -11.79
CA CYS A 152 2.34 0.16 -11.92
C CYS A 152 2.15 0.80 -10.55
N PHE A 153 3.20 1.38 -9.99
CA PHE A 153 3.13 2.19 -8.77
C PHE A 153 3.26 3.67 -9.15
N ILE A 154 2.27 4.49 -8.73
CA ILE A 154 2.10 5.88 -9.13
C ILE A 154 2.08 6.84 -7.94
#